data_291a342985004973afe92675681b0afc
#
_entry.id   291a342985004973afe92675681b0afc
#
_cell.length_a   1.000
_cell.length_b   1.000
_cell.length_c   1.000
_cell.angle_alpha   90.00
_cell.angle_beta   90.00
_cell.angle_gamma   90.00
#
_symmetry.space_group_name_H-M   'P 1'
#
loop_
_entity.id
_entity.type
_entity.pdbx_description
1 polymer ?
#
loop_
_entity_poly.entity_id
_entity_poly.type
_entity_poly.pdbx_seq_one_letter_code
_entity_poly.pdbx_strand_id
1 'polypeptide(L)'
;PAIEGIGGANLYLVDRRGDTTIYDIDFEPVPGATPNDNSVGLHTLDHLTHNLMRGRMNYWADYYERIFNFREIRFFDIEGKATALVSKAMTAPDDKIRIPLNESQDEHSQIEEFIKDYKGEGIQHIAMATDDIFKTVDTLRANGIRFQDTIDTYFDLIDKRLPGHGHDVEEMRKRKVLIDGAPETGGGLLLQIFTENMVGPIFFEIIQRKGN
;
A
#
# COMPACT_ATOMS: atom_id res chain seq x y z
N PRO A 1 -2.98 7.55 24.41
CA PRO A 1 -1.73 8.26 24.21
C PRO A 1 -1.32 8.26 22.73
N ALA A 2 -0.56 9.28 22.32
CA ALA A 2 -0.05 9.42 20.98
C ALA A 2 1.48 9.58 21.02
N ILE A 3 2.13 9.19 19.93
CA ILE A 3 3.57 9.34 19.71
C ILE A 3 3.77 9.90 18.31
N GLU A 4 4.69 10.81 18.12
CA GLU A 4 4.99 11.39 16.82
C GLU A 4 5.70 10.36 15.92
N GLY A 5 5.15 10.15 14.73
CA GLY A 5 5.68 9.29 13.70
C GLY A 5 6.19 10.08 12.49
N ILE A 6 6.29 9.42 11.34
CA ILE A 6 6.84 9.98 10.13
C ILE A 6 6.05 11.20 9.63
N GLY A 7 6.76 12.24 9.19
CA GLY A 7 6.16 13.43 8.57
C GLY A 7 5.23 14.22 9.48
N GLY A 8 5.38 14.10 10.81
CA GLY A 8 4.49 14.71 11.79
C GLY A 8 3.17 13.97 12.01
N ALA A 9 2.98 12.80 11.38
CA ALA A 9 1.81 11.96 11.65
C ALA A 9 1.86 11.41 13.08
N ASN A 10 0.75 11.48 13.79
CA ASN A 10 0.65 10.92 15.13
C ASN A 10 0.21 9.46 15.09
N LEU A 11 0.92 8.62 15.83
CA LEU A 11 0.54 7.23 16.07
C LEU A 11 -0.23 7.15 17.38
N TYR A 12 -1.51 6.80 17.30
CA TYR A 12 -2.38 6.67 18.46
C TYR A 12 -2.44 5.23 18.94
N LEU A 13 -2.21 5.02 20.24
CA LEU A 13 -2.47 3.75 20.90
C LEU A 13 -3.90 3.76 21.42
N VAL A 14 -4.78 3.04 20.74
CA VAL A 14 -6.21 2.97 21.02
C VAL A 14 -6.51 1.72 21.82
N ASP A 15 -7.07 1.89 23.02
CA ASP A 15 -7.57 0.79 23.84
C ASP A 15 -9.01 0.49 23.42
N ARG A 16 -9.26 -0.76 23.00
CA ARG A 16 -10.61 -1.25 22.62
C ARG A 16 -11.26 -2.07 23.72
N ARG A 17 -10.99 -1.75 24.97
CA ARG A 17 -11.61 -2.46 26.10
C ARG A 17 -13.04 -1.95 26.31
N GLY A 18 -14.00 -2.88 26.27
CA GLY A 18 -15.41 -2.63 26.53
C GLY A 18 -16.26 -2.55 25.26
N ASP A 19 -17.54 -2.28 25.46
CA ASP A 19 -18.56 -2.25 24.39
C ASP A 19 -18.60 -0.92 23.63
N THR A 20 -17.85 0.09 24.09
CA THR A 20 -17.81 1.43 23.50
C THR A 20 -16.56 1.58 22.63
N THR A 21 -16.73 2.03 21.40
CA THR A 21 -15.62 2.29 20.47
C THR A 21 -15.14 3.73 20.56
N ILE A 22 -13.96 4.02 20.01
CA ILE A 22 -13.47 5.41 19.87
C ILE A 22 -14.48 6.28 19.09
N TYR A 23 -15.22 5.70 18.16
CA TYR A 23 -16.21 6.43 17.35
C TYR A 23 -17.43 6.86 18.19
N ASP A 24 -17.76 6.12 19.26
CA ASP A 24 -18.84 6.48 20.18
C ASP A 24 -18.43 7.55 21.19
N ILE A 25 -17.11 7.73 21.41
CA ILE A 25 -16.56 8.64 22.43
C ILE A 25 -16.12 9.97 21.80
N ASP A 26 -15.38 9.91 20.68
CA ASP A 26 -14.67 11.06 20.12
C ASP A 26 -15.38 11.65 18.89
N PHE A 27 -16.43 11.01 18.38
CA PHE A 27 -17.14 11.42 17.17
C PHE A 27 -18.64 11.54 17.40
N GLU A 28 -19.25 12.51 16.74
CA GLU A 28 -20.72 12.66 16.70
C GLU A 28 -21.23 12.06 15.37
N PRO A 29 -22.31 11.25 15.40
CA PRO A 29 -22.94 10.76 14.18
C PRO A 29 -23.44 11.92 13.30
N VAL A 30 -23.18 11.85 12.01
CA VAL A 30 -23.73 12.82 11.05
C VAL A 30 -25.26 12.60 10.96
N PRO A 31 -26.10 13.61 11.26
CA PRO A 31 -27.55 13.45 11.22
C PRO A 31 -28.03 12.98 9.84
N GLY A 32 -28.83 11.90 9.84
CA GLY A 32 -29.36 11.31 8.61
C GLY A 32 -28.40 10.45 7.81
N ALA A 33 -27.15 10.30 8.26
CA ALA A 33 -26.24 9.35 7.66
C ALA A 33 -26.60 7.93 8.09
N THR A 34 -26.73 7.05 7.11
CA THR A 34 -26.84 5.59 7.34
C THR A 34 -25.56 4.93 6.87
N PRO A 35 -25.17 3.79 7.45
CA PRO A 35 -24.08 2.99 6.90
C PRO A 35 -24.32 2.76 5.40
N ASN A 36 -23.29 3.02 4.61
CA ASN A 36 -23.40 2.85 3.17
C ASN A 36 -23.30 1.37 2.82
N ASP A 37 -24.39 0.78 2.29
CA ASP A 37 -24.42 -0.61 1.84
C ASP A 37 -23.66 -0.83 0.51
N ASN A 38 -23.14 0.25 -0.11
CA ASN A 38 -22.40 0.19 -1.36
C ASN A 38 -20.92 -0.21 -1.14
N SER A 39 -20.69 -1.32 -0.46
CA SER A 39 -19.34 -1.86 -0.29
C SER A 39 -18.72 -2.19 -1.65
N VAL A 40 -17.49 -1.74 -1.85
CA VAL A 40 -16.68 -2.08 -3.04
C VAL A 40 -15.81 -3.33 -2.82
N GLY A 41 -15.95 -3.99 -1.66
CA GLY A 41 -15.23 -5.23 -1.34
C GLY A 41 -13.87 -5.02 -0.66
N LEU A 42 -13.52 -3.79 -0.28
CA LEU A 42 -12.33 -3.52 0.53
C LEU A 42 -12.58 -3.91 1.99
N HIS A 43 -11.68 -4.69 2.60
CA HIS A 43 -11.91 -5.24 3.93
C HIS A 43 -10.76 -5.06 4.93
N THR A 44 -9.53 -4.78 4.47
CA THR A 44 -8.35 -4.71 5.35
C THR A 44 -7.38 -3.64 4.87
N LEU A 45 -6.82 -2.87 5.79
CA LEU A 45 -5.61 -2.09 5.53
C LEU A 45 -4.42 -3.04 5.56
N ASP A 46 -3.80 -3.27 4.40
CA ASP A 46 -2.70 -4.23 4.27
C ASP A 46 -1.37 -3.64 4.70
N HIS A 47 -1.03 -2.45 4.20
CA HIS A 47 0.20 -1.77 4.57
C HIS A 47 0.13 -0.25 4.35
N LEU A 48 1.09 0.46 4.97
CA LEU A 48 1.30 1.90 4.87
C LEU A 48 2.73 2.16 4.41
N THR A 49 2.93 2.47 3.15
CA THR A 49 4.26 2.71 2.60
C THR A 49 4.75 4.11 2.92
N HIS A 50 5.94 4.20 3.47
CA HIS A 50 6.62 5.45 3.81
C HIS A 50 7.71 5.75 2.79
N ASN A 51 7.72 6.97 2.26
CA ASN A 51 8.85 7.52 1.53
C ASN A 51 9.72 8.34 2.46
N LEU A 52 11.01 8.02 2.47
CA LEU A 52 12.01 8.57 3.39
C LEU A 52 12.95 9.52 2.67
N MET A 53 13.38 10.55 3.38
CA MET A 53 14.54 11.32 2.97
C MET A 53 15.80 10.45 3.00
N ARG A 54 16.76 10.76 2.14
CA ARG A 54 18.02 10.00 2.05
C ARG A 54 18.76 9.93 3.38
N GLY A 55 19.26 8.74 3.68
CA GLY A 55 19.97 8.44 4.93
C GLY A 55 19.06 8.21 6.14
N ARG A 56 17.73 8.18 5.95
CA ARG A 56 16.76 8.01 7.04
C ARG A 56 16.27 6.58 7.22
N MET A 57 16.62 5.65 6.33
CA MET A 57 16.16 4.26 6.36
C MET A 57 16.39 3.59 7.71
N ASN A 58 17.62 3.62 8.22
CA ASN A 58 17.94 2.97 9.49
C ASN A 58 17.28 3.66 10.67
N TYR A 59 17.16 4.99 10.65
CA TYR A 59 16.46 5.72 11.71
C TYR A 59 15.01 5.26 11.87
N TRP A 60 14.25 5.15 10.77
CA TRP A 60 12.86 4.74 10.84
C TRP A 60 12.70 3.24 11.06
N ALA A 61 13.59 2.39 10.53
CA ALA A 61 13.60 0.97 10.86
C ALA A 61 13.83 0.77 12.37
N ASP A 62 14.86 1.40 12.96
CA ASP A 62 15.13 1.36 14.39
C ASP A 62 13.98 1.92 15.24
N TYR A 63 13.29 2.96 14.75
CA TYR A 63 12.13 3.53 15.43
C TYR A 63 11.03 2.48 15.61
N TYR A 64 10.62 1.79 14.53
CA TYR A 64 9.59 0.75 14.58
C TYR A 64 10.04 -0.49 15.36
N GLU A 65 11.29 -0.88 15.24
CA GLU A 65 11.85 -2.00 15.99
C GLU A 65 11.84 -1.73 17.49
N ARG A 66 12.38 -0.60 17.93
CA ARG A 66 12.56 -0.29 19.36
C ARG A 66 11.27 0.05 20.07
N ILE A 67 10.31 0.73 19.42
CA ILE A 67 9.10 1.21 20.07
C ILE A 67 7.97 0.17 19.97
N PHE A 68 7.86 -0.51 18.83
CA PHE A 68 6.75 -1.39 18.54
C PHE A 68 7.16 -2.86 18.37
N ASN A 69 8.45 -3.17 18.58
CA ASN A 69 8.98 -4.53 18.42
C ASN A 69 8.74 -5.11 17.02
N PHE A 70 8.75 -4.26 16.01
CA PHE A 70 8.66 -4.69 14.62
C PHE A 70 9.95 -5.40 14.23
N ARG A 71 9.89 -6.22 13.20
CA ARG A 71 11.04 -6.86 12.57
C ARG A 71 11.09 -6.55 11.08
N GLU A 72 12.30 -6.49 10.55
CA GLU A 72 12.50 -6.42 9.11
C GLU A 72 12.18 -7.80 8.50
N ILE A 73 11.30 -7.83 7.50
CA ILE A 73 11.13 -8.99 6.62
C ILE A 73 11.77 -8.65 5.28
N ARG A 74 12.45 -9.64 4.68
CA ARG A 74 13.07 -9.44 3.37
C ARG A 74 12.00 -9.15 2.33
N PHE A 75 12.13 -7.99 1.71
CA PHE A 75 11.35 -7.62 0.55
C PHE A 75 12.08 -8.00 -0.74
N PHE A 76 11.29 -8.22 -1.78
CA PHE A 76 11.81 -8.36 -3.12
C PHE A 76 12.53 -7.06 -3.50
N ASP A 77 13.80 -7.17 -3.83
CA ASP A 77 14.55 -6.11 -4.46
C ASP A 77 13.94 -5.94 -5.86
N ILE A 78 13.03 -5.00 -6.02
CA ILE A 78 12.54 -4.62 -7.34
C ILE A 78 13.63 -3.76 -7.96
N GLU A 79 14.65 -4.41 -8.53
CA GLU A 79 15.58 -3.77 -9.43
C GLU A 79 14.83 -3.34 -10.70
N GLY A 80 14.09 -2.26 -10.59
CA GLY A 80 13.65 -1.51 -11.76
C GLY A 80 14.86 -0.90 -12.43
N LYS A 81 15.11 -1.23 -13.69
CA LYS A 81 16.24 -0.70 -14.50
C LYS A 81 16.27 0.82 -14.64
N ALA A 82 15.33 1.55 -14.05
CA ALA A 82 15.17 2.99 -14.22
C ALA A 82 15.39 3.83 -12.96
N THR A 83 15.19 3.30 -11.73
CA THR A 83 15.39 4.08 -10.50
C THR A 83 15.91 3.17 -9.39
N ALA A 84 17.10 3.44 -8.89
CA ALA A 84 17.65 2.72 -7.75
C ALA A 84 16.95 3.18 -6.46
N LEU A 85 16.28 2.26 -5.77
CA LEU A 85 15.70 2.49 -4.45
C LEU A 85 16.15 1.40 -3.48
N VAL A 86 16.24 1.76 -2.20
CA VAL A 86 16.39 0.80 -1.11
C VAL A 86 15.05 0.68 -0.42
N SER A 87 14.61 -0.54 -0.17
CA SER A 87 13.35 -0.82 0.52
C SER A 87 13.58 -1.77 1.70
N LYS A 88 12.91 -1.48 2.81
CA LYS A 88 12.79 -2.37 3.98
C LYS A 88 11.33 -2.50 4.34
N ALA A 89 10.86 -3.71 4.61
CA ALA A 89 9.54 -3.84 5.19
C ALA A 89 9.61 -4.17 6.67
N MET A 90 9.04 -3.30 7.44
CA MET A 90 8.86 -3.48 8.87
C MET A 90 7.51 -4.13 9.13
N THR A 91 7.50 -5.19 9.92
CA THR A 91 6.29 -5.96 10.21
C THR A 91 6.11 -6.12 11.71
N ALA A 92 4.88 -5.91 12.19
CA ALA A 92 4.52 -6.14 13.59
C ALA A 92 4.71 -7.63 13.99
N PRO A 93 4.85 -7.92 15.30
CA PRO A 93 5.05 -9.29 15.78
C PRO A 93 3.94 -10.28 15.37
N ASP A 94 2.72 -9.79 15.17
CA ASP A 94 1.54 -10.58 14.77
C ASP A 94 1.29 -10.57 13.25
N ASP A 95 2.19 -10.02 12.46
CA ASP A 95 2.14 -9.88 11.00
C ASP A 95 0.95 -9.07 10.43
N LYS A 96 0.19 -8.37 11.28
CA LYS A 96 -1.00 -7.63 10.85
C LYS A 96 -0.70 -6.22 10.37
N ILE A 97 0.33 -5.58 10.93
CA ILE A 97 0.73 -4.23 10.54
C ILE A 97 2.04 -4.32 9.77
N ARG A 98 2.03 -3.81 8.55
CA ARG A 98 3.19 -3.79 7.66
C ARG A 98 3.45 -2.36 7.22
N ILE A 99 4.71 -1.97 7.28
CA ILE A 99 5.18 -0.63 6.94
C ILE A 99 6.41 -0.77 6.03
N PRO A 100 6.22 -0.77 4.70
CA PRO A 100 7.33 -0.64 3.78
C PRO A 100 7.97 0.74 3.91
N LEU A 101 9.30 0.77 4.00
CA LEU A 101 10.12 1.97 4.04
C LEU A 101 10.89 2.05 2.73
N ASN A 102 10.73 3.12 1.97
CA ASN A 102 11.41 3.35 0.71
C ASN A 102 12.29 4.59 0.77
N GLU A 103 13.54 4.44 0.36
CA GLU A 103 14.50 5.52 0.26
C GLU A 103 15.09 5.56 -1.15
N SER A 104 15.11 6.73 -1.75
CA SER A 104 15.68 6.91 -3.09
C SER A 104 17.20 6.96 -3.05
N GLN A 105 17.82 6.39 -4.09
CA GLN A 105 19.23 6.59 -4.39
C GLN A 105 19.46 7.49 -5.63
N ASP A 106 18.35 7.91 -6.27
CA ASP A 106 18.36 8.74 -7.48
C ASP A 106 17.57 10.04 -7.26
N GLU A 107 18.15 11.18 -7.66
CA GLU A 107 17.51 12.51 -7.54
C GLU A 107 16.27 12.70 -8.42
N HIS A 108 16.08 11.85 -9.41
CA HIS A 108 14.96 11.90 -10.35
C HIS A 108 13.90 10.83 -10.10
N SER A 109 13.91 10.19 -8.91
CA SER A 109 12.97 9.15 -8.59
C SER A 109 11.59 9.69 -8.19
N GLN A 110 10.56 8.87 -8.31
CA GLN A 110 9.21 9.17 -7.80
C GLN A 110 9.20 9.42 -6.27
N ILE A 111 10.16 8.86 -5.53
CA ILE A 111 10.31 9.10 -4.09
C ILE A 111 10.72 10.55 -3.85
N GLU A 112 11.67 11.07 -4.63
CA GLU A 112 12.10 12.48 -4.52
C GLU A 112 11.01 13.46 -4.95
N GLU A 113 10.22 13.11 -5.97
CA GLU A 113 9.04 13.89 -6.35
C GLU A 113 8.04 13.98 -5.20
N PHE A 114 7.74 12.83 -4.55
CA PHE A 114 6.89 12.80 -3.37
C PHE A 114 7.45 13.67 -2.25
N ILE A 115 8.74 13.52 -1.90
CA ILE A 115 9.40 14.29 -0.83
C ILE A 115 9.28 15.79 -1.07
N LYS A 116 9.42 16.22 -2.32
CA LYS A 116 9.30 17.63 -2.72
C LYS A 116 7.86 18.15 -2.58
N ASP A 117 6.90 17.37 -3.06
CA ASP A 117 5.49 17.78 -3.09
C ASP A 117 4.86 17.71 -1.69
N TYR A 118 5.19 16.66 -0.92
CA TYR A 118 4.76 16.50 0.47
C TYR A 118 5.50 17.43 1.43
N LYS A 119 6.65 18.00 1.01
CA LYS A 119 7.55 18.86 1.78
C LYS A 119 8.24 18.13 2.94
N GLY A 120 8.60 16.89 2.72
CA GLY A 120 9.28 16.04 3.68
C GLY A 120 9.01 14.56 3.47
N GLU A 121 9.51 13.74 4.37
CA GLU A 121 9.22 12.31 4.41
C GLU A 121 7.81 12.05 4.96
N GLY A 122 7.15 10.98 4.53
CA GLY A 122 5.78 10.71 4.96
C GLY A 122 5.19 9.43 4.38
N ILE A 123 3.91 9.20 4.67
CA ILE A 123 3.14 8.09 4.10
C ILE A 123 2.81 8.42 2.65
N GLN A 124 3.37 7.65 1.71
CA GLN A 124 3.12 7.81 0.28
C GLN A 124 1.80 7.20 -0.14
N HIS A 125 1.55 5.95 0.28
CA HIS A 125 0.30 5.28 -0.06
C HIS A 125 -0.21 4.36 1.06
N ILE A 126 -1.50 4.10 0.97
CA ILE A 126 -2.24 3.20 1.85
C ILE A 126 -2.76 2.05 0.99
N ALA A 127 -2.32 0.83 1.26
CA ALA A 127 -2.78 -0.34 0.56
C ALA A 127 -3.97 -0.98 1.25
N MET A 128 -5.00 -1.28 0.45
CA MET A 128 -6.24 -1.88 0.90
C MET A 128 -6.51 -3.19 0.16
N ALA A 129 -6.77 -4.24 0.93
CA ALA A 129 -7.00 -5.58 0.40
C ALA A 129 -8.46 -5.83 0.00
N THR A 130 -8.61 -6.65 -1.04
CA THR A 130 -9.89 -7.18 -1.51
C THR A 130 -9.75 -8.66 -1.90
N ASP A 131 -10.86 -9.40 -1.88
CA ASP A 131 -10.90 -10.78 -2.37
C ASP A 131 -11.14 -10.88 -3.88
N ASP A 132 -11.61 -9.80 -4.52
CA ASP A 132 -11.85 -9.73 -5.97
C ASP A 132 -11.46 -8.34 -6.51
N ILE A 133 -10.19 -8.22 -6.92
CA ILE A 133 -9.64 -6.94 -7.39
C ILE A 133 -10.33 -6.45 -8.68
N PHE A 134 -10.75 -7.35 -9.56
CA PHE A 134 -11.41 -6.96 -10.81
C PHE A 134 -12.76 -6.30 -10.55
N LYS A 135 -13.58 -6.94 -9.73
CA LYS A 135 -14.88 -6.38 -9.32
C LYS A 135 -14.72 -5.08 -8.55
N THR A 136 -13.76 -5.03 -7.61
CA THR A 136 -13.48 -3.84 -6.80
C THR A 136 -13.06 -2.67 -7.70
N VAL A 137 -12.13 -2.88 -8.63
CA VAL A 137 -11.67 -1.84 -9.56
C VAL A 137 -12.79 -1.34 -10.46
N ASP A 138 -13.61 -2.25 -11.03
CA ASP A 138 -14.75 -1.88 -11.86
C ASP A 138 -15.76 -1.03 -11.08
N THR A 139 -16.04 -1.40 -9.82
CA THR A 139 -16.96 -0.65 -8.95
C THR A 139 -16.39 0.72 -8.55
N LEU A 140 -15.11 0.78 -8.20
CA LEU A 140 -14.44 2.04 -7.87
C LEU A 140 -14.42 3.01 -9.06
N ARG A 141 -14.15 2.51 -10.28
CA ARG A 141 -14.24 3.32 -11.51
C ARG A 141 -15.64 3.83 -11.79
N ALA A 142 -16.65 2.99 -11.60
CA ALA A 142 -18.05 3.40 -11.74
C ALA A 142 -18.42 4.50 -10.72
N ASN A 143 -17.78 4.53 -9.57
CA ASN A 143 -17.92 5.58 -8.55
C ASN A 143 -17.00 6.80 -8.80
N GLY A 144 -16.32 6.87 -9.95
CA GLY A 144 -15.50 8.02 -10.34
C GLY A 144 -14.05 8.01 -9.85
N ILE A 145 -13.58 6.93 -9.24
CA ILE A 145 -12.17 6.81 -8.83
C ILE A 145 -11.30 6.58 -10.07
N ARG A 146 -10.26 7.40 -10.20
CA ARG A 146 -9.27 7.29 -11.27
C ARG A 146 -8.03 6.53 -10.79
N PHE A 147 -7.47 5.73 -11.70
CA PHE A 147 -6.30 4.92 -11.47
C PHE A 147 -5.17 5.35 -12.40
N GLN A 148 -3.94 5.12 -11.96
CA GLN A 148 -2.75 5.29 -12.77
C GLN A 148 -2.80 4.36 -13.98
N ASP A 149 -2.30 4.85 -15.11
CA ASP A 149 -2.22 4.06 -16.33
C ASP A 149 -0.91 3.27 -16.36
N THR A 150 -0.94 2.13 -17.04
CA THR A 150 0.23 1.27 -17.27
C THR A 150 0.33 0.98 -18.76
N ILE A 151 1.52 1.09 -19.29
CA ILE A 151 1.81 0.82 -20.70
C ILE A 151 1.48 -0.62 -21.08
N ASP A 152 0.95 -0.83 -22.29
CA ASP A 152 0.47 -2.14 -22.74
C ASP A 152 1.58 -3.20 -22.85
N THR A 153 2.80 -2.78 -23.12
CA THR A 153 3.98 -3.68 -23.15
C THR A 153 4.27 -4.37 -21.83
N TYR A 154 3.80 -3.83 -20.69
CA TYR A 154 3.86 -4.52 -19.41
C TYR A 154 3.07 -5.84 -19.47
N PHE A 155 1.86 -5.79 -20.03
CA PHE A 155 0.96 -6.94 -20.12
C PHE A 155 1.45 -7.99 -21.12
N ASP A 156 2.11 -7.57 -22.19
CA ASP A 156 2.72 -8.48 -23.19
C ASP A 156 3.81 -9.38 -22.59
N LEU A 157 4.39 -8.98 -21.47
CA LEU A 157 5.50 -9.69 -20.83
C LEU A 157 5.08 -10.54 -19.63
N ILE A 158 3.82 -10.50 -19.19
CA ILE A 158 3.37 -11.18 -17.97
C ILE A 158 3.59 -12.69 -18.06
N ASP A 159 3.12 -13.35 -19.09
CA ASP A 159 3.23 -14.81 -19.25
C ASP A 159 4.69 -15.28 -19.27
N LYS A 160 5.59 -14.45 -19.81
CA LYS A 160 7.02 -14.74 -19.82
C LYS A 160 7.68 -14.51 -18.47
N ARG A 161 7.25 -13.48 -17.73
CA ARG A 161 7.82 -13.08 -16.44
C ARG A 161 7.30 -13.95 -15.29
N LEU A 162 6.04 -14.35 -15.35
CA LEU A 162 5.35 -15.12 -14.33
C LEU A 162 4.61 -16.31 -14.94
N PRO A 163 5.31 -17.32 -15.49
CA PRO A 163 4.66 -18.46 -16.10
C PRO A 163 3.77 -19.19 -15.06
N GLY A 164 2.58 -19.60 -15.51
CA GLY A 164 1.65 -20.34 -14.64
C GLY A 164 0.87 -19.50 -13.62
N HIS A 165 0.85 -18.17 -13.74
CA HIS A 165 0.12 -17.28 -12.81
C HIS A 165 -1.40 -17.49 -12.81
N GLY A 166 -1.98 -18.13 -13.85
CA GLY A 166 -3.38 -18.56 -13.89
C GLY A 166 -4.43 -17.45 -14.03
N HIS A 167 -4.03 -16.24 -14.41
CA HIS A 167 -4.91 -15.09 -14.64
C HIS A 167 -5.06 -14.79 -16.13
N ASP A 168 -6.23 -14.26 -16.53
CA ASP A 168 -6.45 -13.73 -17.87
C ASP A 168 -5.75 -12.38 -18.04
N VAL A 169 -4.70 -12.35 -18.87
CA VAL A 169 -3.89 -11.16 -19.12
C VAL A 169 -4.71 -10.03 -19.76
N GLU A 170 -5.69 -10.36 -20.62
CA GLU A 170 -6.53 -9.35 -21.25
C GLU A 170 -7.50 -8.69 -20.27
N GLU A 171 -8.05 -9.43 -19.31
CA GLU A 171 -8.85 -8.86 -18.24
C GLU A 171 -8.02 -7.97 -17.29
N MET A 172 -6.74 -8.32 -17.09
CA MET A 172 -5.79 -7.48 -16.35
C MET A 172 -5.43 -6.21 -17.13
N ARG A 173 -5.13 -6.34 -18.44
CA ARG A 173 -4.80 -5.22 -19.35
C ARG A 173 -5.93 -4.22 -19.40
N LYS A 174 -7.16 -4.70 -19.58
CA LYS A 174 -8.38 -3.87 -19.64
C LYS A 174 -8.57 -3.01 -18.41
N ARG A 175 -8.18 -3.53 -17.24
CA ARG A 175 -8.33 -2.84 -15.96
C ARG A 175 -7.03 -2.19 -15.47
N LYS A 176 -5.92 -2.43 -16.18
CA LYS A 176 -4.58 -1.97 -15.77
C LYS A 176 -4.16 -2.55 -14.42
N VAL A 177 -4.63 -3.75 -14.08
CA VAL A 177 -4.24 -4.47 -12.87
C VAL A 177 -2.89 -5.13 -13.10
N LEU A 178 -1.93 -4.82 -12.26
CA LEU A 178 -0.58 -5.36 -12.27
C LEU A 178 -0.55 -6.69 -11.51
N ILE A 179 0.44 -7.52 -11.81
CA ILE A 179 0.68 -8.77 -11.10
C ILE A 179 2.15 -8.93 -10.77
N ASP A 180 2.43 -9.37 -9.56
CA ASP A 180 3.77 -9.72 -9.08
C ASP A 180 3.73 -11.00 -8.24
N GLY A 181 4.91 -11.56 -7.93
CA GLY A 181 5.01 -12.76 -7.12
C GLY A 181 6.05 -13.74 -7.63
N ALA A 182 6.11 -14.89 -6.97
CA ALA A 182 7.06 -15.96 -7.30
C ALA A 182 6.40 -17.35 -7.20
N PRO A 183 5.39 -17.66 -8.02
CA PRO A 183 4.63 -18.91 -7.92
C PRO A 183 5.50 -20.16 -8.14
N GLU A 184 6.55 -20.05 -8.98
CA GLU A 184 7.46 -21.16 -9.27
C GLU A 184 8.29 -21.61 -8.05
N THR A 185 8.52 -20.72 -7.09
CA THR A 185 9.26 -20.99 -5.85
C THR A 185 8.35 -21.24 -4.64
N GLY A 186 7.03 -21.40 -4.88
CA GLY A 186 6.04 -21.54 -3.81
C GLY A 186 5.65 -20.22 -3.15
N GLY A 187 6.10 -19.08 -3.68
CA GLY A 187 5.63 -17.77 -3.28
C GLY A 187 4.24 -17.47 -3.83
N GLY A 188 3.48 -16.64 -3.13
CA GLY A 188 2.17 -16.20 -3.57
C GLY A 188 2.19 -15.22 -4.74
N LEU A 189 1.00 -14.88 -5.21
CA LEU A 189 0.78 -13.83 -6.20
C LEU A 189 0.18 -12.60 -5.53
N LEU A 190 0.59 -11.43 -6.01
CA LEU A 190 0.04 -10.14 -5.66
C LEU A 190 -0.53 -9.48 -6.90
N LEU A 191 -1.84 -9.26 -6.94
CA LEU A 191 -2.45 -8.38 -7.91
C LEU A 191 -2.60 -6.99 -7.28
N GLN A 192 -2.31 -5.94 -8.04
CA GLN A 192 -2.29 -4.58 -7.52
C GLN A 192 -2.63 -3.54 -8.58
N ILE A 193 -3.19 -2.42 -8.14
CA ILE A 193 -3.41 -1.22 -8.94
C ILE A 193 -3.38 0.01 -8.04
N PHE A 194 -2.92 1.14 -8.57
CA PHE A 194 -2.75 2.38 -7.83
C PHE A 194 -3.74 3.44 -8.33
N THR A 195 -4.35 4.17 -7.39
CA THR A 195 -5.15 5.35 -7.77
C THR A 195 -4.23 6.48 -8.23
N GLU A 196 -4.78 7.47 -8.96
CA GLU A 196 -4.15 8.78 -9.03
C GLU A 196 -4.04 9.36 -7.61
N ASN A 197 -3.28 10.45 -7.46
CA ASN A 197 -3.14 11.14 -6.18
C ASN A 197 -4.51 11.62 -5.69
N MET A 198 -4.85 11.30 -4.44
CA MET A 198 -6.16 11.56 -3.84
C MET A 198 -6.12 12.66 -2.79
N VAL A 199 -5.04 12.74 -2.00
CA VAL A 199 -4.84 13.75 -0.95
C VAL A 199 -3.42 14.29 -1.05
N GLY A 200 -3.23 15.44 -1.71
CA GLY A 200 -1.88 15.89 -2.04
C GLY A 200 -1.15 14.81 -2.86
N PRO A 201 0.10 14.48 -2.58
CA PRO A 201 0.82 13.42 -3.29
C PRO A 201 0.52 12.00 -2.78
N ILE A 202 -0.45 11.84 -1.86
CA ILE A 202 -0.83 10.54 -1.30
C ILE A 202 -1.84 9.86 -2.22
N PHE A 203 -1.65 8.56 -2.47
CA PHE A 203 -2.56 7.72 -3.24
C PHE A 203 -2.93 6.43 -2.49
N PHE A 204 -3.85 5.66 -3.07
CA PHE A 204 -4.25 4.36 -2.55
C PHE A 204 -3.81 3.25 -3.49
N GLU A 205 -3.46 2.11 -2.90
CA GLU A 205 -3.22 0.86 -3.59
C GLU A 205 -4.36 -0.10 -3.29
N ILE A 206 -4.89 -0.76 -4.32
CA ILE A 206 -5.84 -1.85 -4.17
C ILE A 206 -5.10 -3.14 -4.47
N ILE A 207 -5.16 -4.10 -3.54
CA ILE A 207 -4.42 -5.35 -3.68
C ILE A 207 -5.30 -6.58 -3.47
N GLN A 208 -4.91 -7.66 -4.11
CA GLN A 208 -5.37 -9.02 -3.83
C GLN A 208 -4.19 -9.96 -3.72
N ARG A 209 -4.05 -10.63 -2.56
CA ARG A 209 -3.02 -11.65 -2.33
C ARG A 209 -3.60 -13.03 -2.58
N LYS A 210 -2.82 -13.92 -3.22
CA LYS A 210 -3.18 -15.31 -3.48
C LYS A 210 -2.01 -16.22 -3.12
N GLY A 211 -2.27 -17.25 -2.32
CA GLY A 211 -1.29 -18.28 -1.97
C GLY A 211 -0.31 -17.92 -0.86
N ASN A 212 -0.62 -16.93 -0.06
CA ASN A 212 0.12 -16.58 1.16
C ASN A 212 -0.81 -16.65 2.37
#